data_56b2d3f96dcb2ae5eb13e862f74f0c7b
#
_entry.id   56b2d3f96dcb2ae5eb13e862f74f0c7b
#
_cell.length_a   1.000
_cell.length_b   1.000
_cell.length_c   1.000
_cell.angle_alpha   90.00
_cell.angle_beta   90.00
_cell.angle_gamma   90.00
#
_symmetry.space_group_name_H-M   'P 1'
#
loop_
_entity.id
_entity.type
_entity.pdbx_description
1 polymer ?
#
loop_
_entity_poly.entity_id
_entity_poly.type
_entity_poly.pdbx_seq_one_letter_code
_entity_poly.pdbx_strand_id
1 'polypeptide(L)'
;MGLTKNSTGNKLLVDDLSAEGDSDNVIVGLIGNPNVGKSSVFNNITGLHQHTGNWTGKTIESSVGRYEYDSMNFTLVDLPGTYSLSSYSEEEEVAIDFIKNSNFDVMTVVVDATSLERNLNLVLQILELTKNVVVCVNLMDEAKKNNIDIDLKKLEEILGVPVVGTIATKKKSLDLLKNKIYEKYCNK
;
A
#
# COMPACT_ATOMS: atom_id res chain seq x y z
N MET A 1 23.96 -35.39 8.84
CA MET A 1 23.94 -34.16 9.66
C MET A 1 23.63 -33.01 8.74
N GLY A 2 22.37 -32.61 8.73
CA GLY A 2 21.89 -31.52 7.87
C GLY A 2 21.99 -30.20 8.63
N LEU A 3 22.73 -29.28 8.06
CA LEU A 3 22.80 -27.88 8.51
C LEU A 3 21.52 -27.18 8.11
N THR A 4 20.70 -26.85 9.08
CA THR A 4 19.56 -25.94 8.95
C THR A 4 20.09 -24.54 8.60
N LYS A 5 19.79 -24.08 7.40
CA LYS A 5 19.97 -22.67 7.03
C LYS A 5 18.96 -21.85 7.80
N ASN A 6 19.41 -21.13 8.84
CA ASN A 6 18.69 -19.98 9.36
C ASN A 6 18.75 -18.88 8.30
N SER A 7 17.70 -18.75 7.51
CA SER A 7 17.58 -17.68 6.54
C SER A 7 17.00 -16.45 7.23
N THR A 8 17.66 -15.36 7.07
CA THR A 8 17.32 -14.00 7.44
C THR A 8 15.96 -13.60 6.85
N GLY A 9 15.05 -13.23 7.70
CA GLY A 9 13.62 -13.18 7.39
C GLY A 9 13.10 -12.15 6.42
N ASN A 10 13.70 -11.01 6.29
CA ASN A 10 13.25 -9.99 5.32
C ASN A 10 13.50 -10.40 3.86
N LYS A 11 14.43 -11.32 3.66
CA LYS A 11 14.81 -11.79 2.33
C LYS A 11 13.81 -12.76 1.73
N LEU A 12 13.04 -13.48 2.54
CA LEU A 12 12.08 -14.47 2.06
C LEU A 12 10.83 -13.86 1.41
N LEU A 13 10.29 -12.76 1.92
CA LEU A 13 9.15 -12.09 1.28
C LEU A 13 9.54 -11.41 -0.04
N VAL A 14 10.71 -10.83 -0.12
CA VAL A 14 11.23 -10.19 -1.34
C VAL A 14 11.71 -11.25 -2.34
N ASP A 15 12.37 -12.31 -1.87
CA ASP A 15 12.83 -13.41 -2.73
C ASP A 15 11.66 -14.25 -3.25
N ASP A 16 10.55 -14.42 -2.48
CA ASP A 16 9.32 -15.06 -2.96
C ASP A 16 8.55 -14.16 -3.96
N LEU A 17 8.65 -12.84 -3.83
CA LEU A 17 8.07 -11.88 -4.77
C LEU A 17 8.87 -11.81 -6.08
N SER A 18 10.17 -12.05 -6.03
CA SER A 18 11.09 -12.06 -7.19
C SER A 18 11.37 -13.46 -7.74
N ALA A 19 11.04 -14.54 -7.02
CA ALA A 19 11.39 -15.91 -7.39
C ALA A 19 10.63 -16.48 -8.60
N GLU A 20 9.59 -15.82 -9.08
CA GLU A 20 8.85 -16.22 -10.29
C GLU A 20 9.30 -15.44 -11.54
N GLY A 21 10.55 -15.09 -11.67
CA GLY A 21 11.22 -14.82 -12.96
C GLY A 21 10.52 -13.89 -13.97
N ASP A 22 9.48 -13.16 -13.55
CA ASP A 22 8.73 -12.28 -14.43
C ASP A 22 9.33 -10.86 -14.30
N SER A 23 10.11 -10.47 -15.32
CA SER A 23 10.75 -9.15 -15.40
C SER A 23 9.75 -7.98 -15.40
N ASP A 24 8.46 -8.29 -15.54
CA ASP A 24 7.38 -7.33 -15.73
C ASP A 24 6.42 -7.26 -14.52
N ASN A 25 6.86 -7.73 -13.34
CA ASN A 25 6.04 -7.70 -12.13
C ASN A 25 6.30 -6.44 -11.30
N VAL A 26 5.29 -5.59 -11.17
CA VAL A 26 5.33 -4.33 -10.41
C VAL A 26 4.98 -4.58 -8.95
N ILE A 27 5.86 -4.21 -8.03
CA ILE A 27 5.65 -4.38 -6.58
C ILE A 27 5.05 -3.11 -5.99
N VAL A 28 3.84 -3.25 -5.42
CA VAL A 28 3.09 -2.15 -4.81
C VAL A 28 2.92 -2.40 -3.32
N GLY A 29 3.47 -1.51 -2.49
CA GLY A 29 3.20 -1.51 -1.05
C GLY A 29 1.88 -0.82 -0.74
N LEU A 30 1.03 -1.43 0.11
CA LEU A 30 -0.20 -0.83 0.60
C LEU A 30 -0.07 -0.56 2.09
N ILE A 31 -0.17 0.71 2.49
CA ILE A 31 -0.04 1.15 3.88
C ILE A 31 -1.16 2.12 4.24
N GLY A 32 -1.45 2.30 5.51
CA GLY A 32 -2.44 3.25 6.00
C GLY A 32 -2.70 3.11 7.48
N ASN A 33 -3.40 4.07 8.06
CA ASN A 33 -3.81 4.00 9.46
C ASN A 33 -4.73 2.80 9.71
N PRO A 34 -4.83 2.30 10.95
CA PRO A 34 -5.87 1.34 11.29
C PRO A 34 -7.28 1.83 10.95
N ASN A 35 -8.13 0.94 10.46
CA ASN A 35 -9.56 1.17 10.16
C ASN A 35 -9.87 2.12 8.98
N VAL A 36 -8.91 2.50 8.16
CA VAL A 36 -9.16 3.33 6.94
C VAL A 36 -9.75 2.52 5.77
N GLY A 37 -10.05 1.24 5.99
CA GLY A 37 -10.54 0.35 4.94
C GLY A 37 -9.44 -0.24 4.05
N LYS A 38 -8.18 -0.24 4.50
CA LYS A 38 -7.02 -0.79 3.79
C LYS A 38 -7.25 -2.24 3.33
N SER A 39 -7.67 -3.13 4.22
CA SER A 39 -7.96 -4.54 3.89
C SER A 39 -9.11 -4.67 2.88
N SER A 40 -10.10 -3.76 2.91
CA SER A 40 -11.17 -3.75 1.91
C SER A 40 -10.65 -3.34 0.54
N VAL A 41 -9.75 -2.35 0.47
CA VAL A 41 -9.08 -1.96 -0.78
C VAL A 41 -8.25 -3.12 -1.30
N PHE A 42 -7.42 -3.73 -0.45
CA PHE A 42 -6.58 -4.88 -0.79
C PHE A 42 -7.42 -6.05 -1.35
N ASN A 43 -8.43 -6.51 -0.59
CA ASN A 43 -9.25 -7.65 -0.96
C ASN A 43 -10.02 -7.44 -2.27
N ASN A 44 -10.52 -6.24 -2.51
CA ASN A 44 -11.29 -5.94 -3.72
C ASN A 44 -10.40 -5.65 -4.95
N ILE A 45 -9.13 -5.31 -4.76
CA ILE A 45 -8.16 -5.19 -5.85
C ILE A 45 -7.63 -6.56 -6.27
N THR A 46 -7.26 -7.41 -5.31
CA THR A 46 -6.60 -8.70 -5.54
C THR A 46 -7.58 -9.86 -5.72
N GLY A 47 -8.86 -9.65 -5.35
CA GLY A 47 -9.84 -10.72 -5.29
C GLY A 47 -9.49 -11.70 -4.16
N LEU A 48 -9.80 -13.00 -4.37
CA LEU A 48 -9.50 -14.07 -3.40
C LEU A 48 -8.08 -14.66 -3.60
N HIS A 49 -7.27 -14.08 -4.48
CA HIS A 49 -5.91 -14.54 -4.77
C HIS A 49 -4.92 -13.93 -3.77
N GLN A 50 -4.99 -14.39 -2.52
CA GLN A 50 -4.15 -13.91 -1.42
C GLN A 50 -3.30 -15.05 -0.87
N HIS A 51 -2.05 -14.72 -0.56
CA HIS A 51 -1.20 -15.55 0.29
C HIS A 51 -0.94 -14.75 1.57
N THR A 52 -1.25 -15.36 2.72
CA THR A 52 -0.89 -14.80 4.02
C THR A 52 0.45 -15.37 4.44
N GLY A 53 1.35 -14.53 4.89
CA GLY A 53 2.65 -14.91 5.44
C GLY A 53 2.97 -14.05 6.65
N ASN A 54 3.92 -14.50 7.46
CA ASN A 54 4.43 -13.68 8.56
C ASN A 54 5.72 -12.99 8.11
N TRP A 55 5.90 -11.75 8.51
CA TRP A 55 7.19 -11.09 8.42
C TRP A 55 8.20 -11.88 9.24
N THR A 56 9.24 -12.37 8.57
CA THR A 56 10.17 -13.30 9.18
C THR A 56 10.91 -12.65 10.35
N GLY A 57 10.88 -13.31 11.50
CA GLY A 57 11.44 -12.79 12.74
C GLY A 57 10.50 -11.90 13.55
N LYS A 58 9.28 -11.61 13.03
CA LYS A 58 8.23 -10.87 13.74
C LYS A 58 6.91 -11.63 13.69
N THR A 59 6.06 -11.43 14.69
CA THR A 59 4.73 -12.06 14.80
C THR A 59 3.67 -11.34 13.95
N ILE A 60 4.09 -10.49 13.00
CA ILE A 60 3.22 -9.64 12.21
C ILE A 60 2.84 -10.35 10.91
N GLU A 61 1.54 -10.47 10.69
CA GLU A 61 1.00 -11.02 9.45
C GLU A 61 1.07 -9.99 8.32
N SER A 62 1.47 -10.44 7.14
CA SER A 62 1.34 -9.69 5.89
C SER A 62 0.55 -10.50 4.89
N SER A 63 -0.20 -9.82 4.05
CA SER A 63 -0.90 -10.43 2.95
C SER A 63 -0.30 -9.96 1.63
N VAL A 64 -0.11 -10.91 0.72
CA VAL A 64 0.37 -10.63 -0.64
C VAL A 64 -0.70 -11.08 -1.60
N GLY A 65 -1.09 -10.23 -2.54
CA GLY A 65 -2.07 -10.53 -3.55
C GLY A 65 -1.64 -10.00 -4.91
N ARG A 66 -2.18 -10.57 -5.98
CA ARG A 66 -1.84 -10.20 -7.34
C ARG A 66 -3.04 -9.70 -8.11
N TYR A 67 -2.81 -8.78 -9.03
CA TYR A 67 -3.80 -8.36 -10.01
C TYR A 67 -3.10 -7.99 -11.32
N GLU A 68 -3.85 -8.06 -12.40
CA GLU A 68 -3.40 -7.63 -13.72
C GLU A 68 -4.06 -6.28 -14.08
N TYR A 69 -3.30 -5.40 -14.68
CA TYR A 69 -3.78 -4.14 -15.23
C TYR A 69 -2.92 -3.75 -16.43
N ASP A 70 -3.58 -3.44 -17.55
CA ASP A 70 -2.94 -3.04 -18.83
C ASP A 70 -1.84 -4.01 -19.30
N SER A 71 -2.13 -5.32 -19.21
CA SER A 71 -1.22 -6.43 -19.56
C SER A 71 0.06 -6.52 -18.71
N MET A 72 0.10 -5.83 -17.57
CA MET A 72 1.19 -5.93 -16.59
C MET A 72 0.70 -6.61 -15.32
N ASN A 73 1.60 -7.36 -14.68
CA ASN A 73 1.37 -8.02 -13.42
C ASN A 73 1.76 -7.11 -12.25
N PHE A 74 0.86 -6.99 -11.27
CA PHE A 74 1.08 -6.21 -10.05
C PHE A 74 0.99 -7.13 -8.84
N THR A 75 1.98 -7.05 -7.98
CA THR A 75 1.98 -7.70 -6.67
C THR A 75 1.75 -6.66 -5.59
N LEU A 76 0.60 -6.76 -4.92
CA LEU A 76 0.21 -5.88 -3.83
C LEU A 76 0.61 -6.51 -2.50
N VAL A 77 1.39 -5.78 -1.71
CA VAL A 77 1.87 -6.19 -0.39
C VAL A 77 1.13 -5.37 0.66
N ASP A 78 0.29 -6.02 1.48
CA ASP A 78 -0.46 -5.37 2.55
C ASP A 78 0.44 -5.21 3.78
N LEU A 79 0.87 -3.98 4.05
CA LEU A 79 1.70 -3.66 5.22
C LEU A 79 0.82 -3.50 6.46
N PRO A 80 1.38 -3.72 7.66
CA PRO A 80 0.68 -3.48 8.91
C PRO A 80 0.11 -2.06 8.98
N GLY A 81 -1.09 -1.92 9.55
CA GLY A 81 -1.67 -0.60 9.77
C GLY A 81 -0.92 0.16 10.87
N THR A 82 -0.50 1.37 10.57
CA THR A 82 0.25 2.22 11.52
C THR A 82 -0.24 3.65 11.50
N TYR A 83 -0.07 4.35 12.62
CA TYR A 83 -0.39 5.79 12.74
C TYR A 83 0.79 6.70 12.40
N SER A 84 2.00 6.18 12.47
CA SER A 84 3.23 6.92 12.22
C SER A 84 4.37 5.99 11.80
N LEU A 85 5.50 6.55 11.42
CA LEU A 85 6.75 5.85 11.14
C LEU A 85 7.82 6.24 12.17
N SER A 86 7.48 6.22 13.46
CA SER A 86 8.37 6.68 14.54
C SER A 86 9.24 5.57 15.15
N SER A 87 9.10 4.32 14.69
CA SER A 87 9.84 3.14 15.17
C SER A 87 9.58 2.78 16.65
N TYR A 88 8.37 3.06 17.15
CA TYR A 88 7.98 2.71 18.52
C TYR A 88 7.22 1.39 18.62
N SER A 89 6.70 0.87 17.50
CA SER A 89 6.02 -0.44 17.44
C SER A 89 6.68 -1.36 16.40
N GLU A 90 6.42 -2.67 16.54
CA GLU A 90 6.90 -3.65 15.55
C GLU A 90 6.29 -3.42 14.17
N GLU A 91 5.03 -2.98 14.10
CA GLU A 91 4.33 -2.63 12.86
C GLU A 91 4.99 -1.46 12.14
N GLU A 92 5.36 -0.42 12.88
CA GLU A 92 6.08 0.74 12.36
C GLU A 92 7.46 0.37 11.84
N GLU A 93 8.19 -0.48 12.57
CA GLU A 93 9.50 -0.97 12.12
C GLU A 93 9.40 -1.77 10.83
N VAL A 94 8.38 -2.66 10.70
CA VAL A 94 8.14 -3.43 9.47
C VAL A 94 7.85 -2.50 8.29
N ALA A 95 7.00 -1.50 8.49
CA ALA A 95 6.66 -0.54 7.45
C ALA A 95 7.90 0.27 7.00
N ILE A 96 8.71 0.76 7.95
CA ILE A 96 9.94 1.50 7.66
C ILE A 96 10.95 0.60 6.92
N ASP A 97 11.14 -0.63 7.38
CA ASP A 97 12.06 -1.58 6.77
C ASP A 97 11.65 -1.88 5.32
N PHE A 98 10.35 -2.10 5.08
CA PHE A 98 9.82 -2.28 3.72
C PHE A 98 10.11 -1.05 2.85
N ILE A 99 9.82 0.15 3.33
CA ILE A 99 10.01 1.39 2.55
C ILE A 99 11.48 1.65 2.24
N LYS A 100 12.39 1.34 3.18
CA LYS A 100 13.83 1.63 3.02
C LYS A 100 14.61 0.54 2.29
N ASN A 101 14.25 -0.71 2.52
CA ASN A 101 15.08 -1.86 2.16
C ASN A 101 14.46 -2.77 1.10
N SER A 102 13.15 -2.62 0.78
CA SER A 102 12.50 -3.40 -0.26
C SER A 102 12.52 -2.69 -1.61
N ASN A 103 12.62 -3.46 -2.67
CA ASN A 103 12.53 -2.96 -4.04
C ASN A 103 11.07 -2.83 -4.46
N PHE A 104 10.30 -1.95 -3.81
CA PHE A 104 8.95 -1.65 -4.27
C PHE A 104 8.98 -0.59 -5.37
N ASP A 105 7.97 -0.62 -6.22
CA ASP A 105 7.83 0.31 -7.33
C ASP A 105 6.96 1.51 -7.00
N VAL A 106 5.83 1.26 -6.33
CA VAL A 106 4.87 2.29 -5.93
C VAL A 106 4.37 2.00 -4.52
N MET A 107 4.29 3.04 -3.69
CA MET A 107 3.63 2.97 -2.39
C MET A 107 2.22 3.56 -2.49
N THR A 108 1.20 2.79 -2.13
CA THR A 108 -0.17 3.27 -2.02
C THR A 108 -0.53 3.54 -0.57
N VAL A 109 -0.80 4.79 -0.22
CA VAL A 109 -1.16 5.19 1.15
C VAL A 109 -2.66 5.37 1.23
N VAL A 110 -3.33 4.50 2.00
CA VAL A 110 -4.79 4.57 2.20
C VAL A 110 -5.10 5.46 3.39
N VAL A 111 -5.93 6.47 3.17
CA VAL A 111 -6.39 7.42 4.18
C VAL A 111 -7.91 7.46 4.23
N ASP A 112 -8.46 7.79 5.39
CA ASP A 112 -9.89 7.92 5.63
C ASP A 112 -10.36 9.35 5.31
N ALA A 113 -11.28 9.48 4.36
CA ALA A 113 -11.88 10.75 3.97
C ALA A 113 -12.59 11.47 5.13
N THR A 114 -13.11 10.74 6.12
CA THR A 114 -13.81 11.34 7.28
C THR A 114 -12.87 11.84 8.37
N SER A 115 -11.58 11.44 8.30
CA SER A 115 -10.54 11.80 9.28
C SER A 115 -9.23 12.18 8.59
N LEU A 116 -9.34 12.88 7.45
CA LEU A 116 -8.24 13.14 6.54
C LEU A 116 -7.06 13.83 7.21
N GLU A 117 -7.30 14.89 7.98
CA GLU A 117 -6.26 15.65 8.67
C GLU A 117 -5.34 14.76 9.52
N ARG A 118 -5.92 13.87 10.31
CA ARG A 118 -5.17 12.93 11.15
C ARG A 118 -4.34 11.95 10.31
N ASN A 119 -4.90 11.49 9.19
CA ASN A 119 -4.26 10.50 8.33
C ASN A 119 -3.14 11.08 7.47
N LEU A 120 -3.19 12.38 7.15
CA LEU A 120 -2.15 13.05 6.38
C LEU A 120 -0.78 13.04 7.07
N ASN A 121 -0.73 12.89 8.38
CA ASN A 121 0.54 12.79 9.12
C ASN A 121 1.39 11.61 8.63
N LEU A 122 0.78 10.44 8.45
CA LEU A 122 1.46 9.26 7.89
C LEU A 122 1.88 9.50 6.44
N VAL A 123 1.01 10.14 5.63
CA VAL A 123 1.33 10.48 4.24
C VAL A 123 2.59 11.34 4.15
N LEU A 124 2.67 12.40 4.97
CA LEU A 124 3.82 13.30 4.99
C LEU A 124 5.11 12.58 5.37
N GLN A 125 5.08 11.72 6.39
CA GLN A 125 6.24 10.92 6.79
C GLN A 125 6.70 9.96 5.67
N ILE A 126 5.77 9.35 4.93
CA ILE A 126 6.11 8.49 3.78
C ILE A 126 6.72 9.34 2.66
N LEU A 127 6.19 10.54 2.40
CA LEU A 127 6.71 11.45 1.38
C LEU A 127 8.11 11.99 1.68
N GLU A 128 8.55 11.96 2.94
CA GLU A 128 9.95 12.22 3.32
C GLU A 128 10.90 11.10 2.90
N LEU A 129 10.39 9.86 2.82
CA LEU A 129 11.19 8.68 2.49
C LEU A 129 11.19 8.37 0.98
N THR A 130 10.05 8.59 0.31
CA THR A 130 9.89 8.28 -1.12
C THR A 130 8.89 9.20 -1.80
N LYS A 131 9.10 9.47 -3.09
CA LYS A 131 8.15 10.19 -3.95
C LYS A 131 7.32 9.25 -4.84
N ASN A 132 7.60 7.95 -4.81
CA ASN A 132 6.84 6.96 -5.57
C ASN A 132 5.57 6.58 -4.82
N VAL A 133 4.70 7.56 -4.61
CA VAL A 133 3.48 7.45 -3.77
C VAL A 133 2.24 7.77 -4.60
N VAL A 134 1.16 7.03 -4.33
CA VAL A 134 -0.23 7.33 -4.70
C VAL A 134 -1.05 7.39 -3.41
N VAL A 135 -1.79 8.46 -3.20
CA VAL A 135 -2.69 8.60 -2.03
C VAL A 135 -4.09 8.15 -2.40
N CYS A 136 -4.60 7.15 -1.69
CA CYS A 136 -5.93 6.59 -1.82
C CYS A 136 -6.84 7.15 -0.71
N VAL A 137 -7.65 8.15 -1.01
CA VAL A 137 -8.63 8.73 -0.09
C VAL A 137 -9.88 7.85 -0.12
N ASN A 138 -9.97 6.93 0.82
CA ASN A 138 -11.06 5.95 0.90
C ASN A 138 -12.23 6.45 1.76
N LEU A 139 -13.36 5.73 1.74
CA LEU A 139 -14.60 6.08 2.45
C LEU A 139 -15.23 7.41 1.97
N MET A 140 -15.09 7.73 0.68
CA MET A 140 -15.67 8.95 0.09
C MET A 140 -17.20 9.00 0.20
N ASP A 141 -17.88 7.87 0.28
CA ASP A 141 -19.32 7.80 0.53
C ASP A 141 -19.69 8.16 1.97
N GLU A 142 -18.87 7.79 2.94
CA GLU A 142 -19.05 8.18 4.34
C GLU A 142 -18.76 9.69 4.52
N ALA A 143 -17.72 10.23 3.90
CA ALA A 143 -17.46 11.65 3.89
C ALA A 143 -18.65 12.44 3.34
N LYS A 144 -19.21 11.99 2.21
CA LYS A 144 -20.40 12.61 1.62
C LYS A 144 -21.63 12.56 2.53
N LYS A 145 -21.87 11.44 3.24
CA LYS A 145 -22.95 11.32 4.23
C LYS A 145 -22.80 12.31 5.38
N ASN A 146 -21.55 12.58 5.78
CA ASN A 146 -21.19 13.50 6.85
C ASN A 146 -21.07 14.96 6.38
N ASN A 147 -21.45 15.29 5.13
CA ASN A 147 -21.31 16.59 4.51
C ASN A 147 -19.85 17.12 4.50
N ILE A 148 -18.89 16.20 4.40
CA ILE A 148 -17.47 16.52 4.22
C ILE A 148 -17.17 16.55 2.73
N ASP A 149 -16.76 17.71 2.24
CA ASP A 149 -16.30 17.90 0.86
C ASP A 149 -14.78 17.96 0.83
N ILE A 150 -14.16 17.19 -0.08
CA ILE A 150 -12.70 17.09 -0.22
C ILE A 150 -12.31 17.47 -1.63
N ASP A 151 -11.55 18.53 -1.77
CA ASP A 151 -10.92 18.91 -3.03
C ASP A 151 -9.68 18.05 -3.29
N LEU A 152 -9.89 16.91 -3.97
CA LEU A 152 -8.82 15.96 -4.29
C LEU A 152 -7.76 16.56 -5.20
N LYS A 153 -8.12 17.49 -6.11
CA LYS A 153 -7.16 18.16 -7.00
C LYS A 153 -6.25 19.08 -6.21
N LYS A 154 -6.83 19.85 -5.30
CA LYS A 154 -6.06 20.72 -4.41
C LYS A 154 -5.13 19.92 -3.50
N LEU A 155 -5.61 18.77 -3.01
CA LEU A 155 -4.80 17.87 -2.20
C LEU A 155 -3.62 17.30 -3.01
N GLU A 156 -3.86 16.89 -4.26
CA GLU A 156 -2.83 16.42 -5.19
C GLU A 156 -1.77 17.51 -5.46
N GLU A 157 -2.20 18.75 -5.71
CA GLU A 157 -1.30 19.91 -5.88
C GLU A 157 -0.42 20.15 -4.65
N ILE A 158 -1.01 20.09 -3.45
CA ILE A 158 -0.29 20.34 -2.19
C ILE A 158 0.72 19.22 -1.88
N LEU A 159 0.31 17.96 -2.05
CA LEU A 159 1.16 16.80 -1.75
C LEU A 159 2.21 16.53 -2.83
N GLY A 160 1.98 16.99 -4.07
CA GLY A 160 2.86 16.77 -5.21
C GLY A 160 2.90 15.30 -5.68
N VAL A 161 1.88 14.51 -5.34
CA VAL A 161 1.72 13.11 -5.75
C VAL A 161 0.27 12.82 -6.09
N PRO A 162 -0.02 11.82 -6.97
CA PRO A 162 -1.38 11.48 -7.36
C PRO A 162 -2.30 11.18 -6.18
N VAL A 163 -3.52 11.71 -6.22
CA VAL A 163 -4.56 11.50 -5.20
C VAL A 163 -5.83 10.96 -5.86
N VAL A 164 -6.37 9.88 -5.31
CA VAL A 164 -7.59 9.23 -5.84
C VAL A 164 -8.61 9.03 -4.73
N GLY A 165 -9.83 9.50 -4.96
CA GLY A 165 -10.98 9.22 -4.08
C GLY A 165 -11.56 7.83 -4.38
N THR A 166 -11.73 7.00 -3.35
CA THR A 166 -12.24 5.64 -3.49
C THR A 166 -13.40 5.32 -2.56
N ILE A 167 -14.18 4.34 -3.00
CA ILE A 167 -15.12 3.57 -2.20
C ILE A 167 -14.74 2.13 -2.44
N ALA A 168 -14.08 1.50 -1.47
CA ALA A 168 -13.43 0.21 -1.65
C ALA A 168 -14.37 -0.90 -2.19
N THR A 169 -15.69 -0.79 -1.95
CA THR A 169 -16.70 -1.72 -2.46
C THR A 169 -17.15 -1.44 -3.89
N LYS A 170 -16.71 -0.35 -4.52
CA LYS A 170 -17.10 0.03 -5.88
C LYS A 170 -15.95 -0.18 -6.86
N LYS A 171 -16.11 -1.17 -7.75
CA LYS A 171 -15.11 -1.53 -8.75
C LYS A 171 -14.59 -0.32 -9.55
N LYS A 172 -15.48 0.55 -10.03
CA LYS A 172 -15.09 1.73 -10.82
C LYS A 172 -14.07 2.63 -10.10
N SER A 173 -14.20 2.82 -8.77
CA SER A 173 -13.25 3.64 -8.02
C SER A 173 -11.91 2.93 -7.82
N LEU A 174 -11.91 1.61 -7.71
CA LEU A 174 -10.68 0.83 -7.63
C LEU A 174 -9.97 0.73 -8.98
N ASP A 175 -10.70 0.70 -10.09
CA ASP A 175 -10.10 0.76 -11.42
C ASP A 175 -9.39 2.10 -11.65
N LEU A 176 -9.92 3.22 -11.12
CA LEU A 176 -9.22 4.51 -11.11
C LEU A 176 -7.94 4.46 -10.27
N LEU A 177 -7.96 3.79 -9.13
CA LEU A 177 -6.77 3.62 -8.30
C LEU A 177 -5.71 2.78 -9.01
N LYS A 178 -6.09 1.66 -9.64
CA LYS A 178 -5.19 0.83 -10.45
C LYS A 178 -4.54 1.64 -11.57
N ASN A 179 -5.34 2.46 -12.27
CA ASN A 179 -4.83 3.34 -13.32
C ASN A 179 -3.79 4.33 -12.78
N LYS A 180 -4.04 4.96 -11.63
CA LYS A 180 -3.08 5.91 -11.03
C LYS A 180 -1.79 5.24 -10.54
N ILE A 181 -1.88 4.01 -10.03
CA ILE A 181 -0.70 3.22 -9.69
C ILE A 181 0.13 2.92 -10.95
N TYR A 182 -0.53 2.49 -12.03
CA TYR A 182 0.10 2.22 -13.32
C TYR A 182 0.76 3.47 -13.90
N GLU A 183 0.04 4.61 -13.98
CA GLU A 183 0.58 5.89 -14.45
C GLU A 183 1.81 6.31 -13.63
N LYS A 184 1.75 6.14 -12.31
CA LYS A 184 2.87 6.48 -11.40
C LYS A 184 4.09 5.61 -11.64
N TYR A 185 3.88 4.33 -11.91
CA TYR A 185 4.96 3.40 -12.27
C TYR A 185 5.61 3.78 -13.61
N CYS A 186 4.81 4.03 -14.63
CA CYS A 186 5.31 4.36 -15.98
C CYS A 186 6.03 5.72 -16.07
N ASN A 187 5.76 6.64 -15.13
CA ASN A 187 6.35 7.99 -15.08
C ASN A 187 7.47 8.12 -14.03
N LYS A 188 8.12 7.01 -13.68
CA LYS A 188 9.28 6.99 -12.78
C LYS A 188 10.47 7.76 -13.34
#